data_e22708b9c3df2bd0204a8b39fee029ce
#
_entry.id   e22708b9c3df2bd0204a8b39fee029ce
#
_cell.length_a   1.000
_cell.length_b   1.000
_cell.length_c   1.000
_cell.angle_alpha   90.00
_cell.angle_beta   90.00
_cell.angle_gamma   90.00
#
_symmetry.space_group_name_H-M   'P 1'
#
loop_
_entity.id
_entity.type
_entity.pdbx_description
1 polymer ?
#
loop_
_entity_poly.entity_id
_entity_poly.type
_entity_poly.pdbx_seq_one_letter_code
_entity_poly.pdbx_strand_id
1 'polypeptide(L)'
;GETKLRAEQTKSNTREVNDLALAFNTMADSLEQSEQRRQEFIANVSHELKTPMTTIGGYVDGILDGTIPKETEKHYLQIVSSEVRRLSRLVRSMLDLSRIQAQGLDESRKSRFDLGEAMSDVLITFEQKINARALQVSVDLPEKPVWTKADRDAITQVIYNLLDNAIKFCPVGGSLALVL
;
A
#
# COMPACT_ATOMS: atom_id res chain seq x y z
N GLY A 1 -16.47 -1.93 22.93
CA GLY A 1 -17.85 -1.51 22.76
C GLY A 1 -18.75 -2.66 22.32
N GLU A 2 -20.03 -2.50 22.48
CA GLU A 2 -21.08 -3.54 22.32
C GLU A 2 -21.48 -3.77 20.86
N THR A 3 -20.55 -3.90 19.94
CA THR A 3 -20.83 -4.18 18.52
C THR A 3 -21.30 -5.61 18.25
N LYS A 4 -21.30 -6.47 19.28
CA LYS A 4 -21.70 -7.89 19.19
C LYS A 4 -23.21 -8.12 19.42
N LEU A 5 -23.95 -7.08 19.81
CA LEU A 5 -25.41 -7.20 19.95
C LEU A 5 -26.07 -7.41 18.59
N ARG A 6 -26.94 -8.40 18.50
CA ARG A 6 -27.76 -8.72 17.32
C ARG A 6 -29.21 -8.71 17.71
N ALA A 7 -30.08 -8.22 16.82
CA ALA A 7 -31.53 -8.32 16.99
C ALA A 7 -31.97 -9.75 16.67
N GLU A 8 -32.72 -10.38 17.58
CA GLU A 8 -33.36 -11.65 17.29
C GLU A 8 -34.52 -11.45 16.32
N GLN A 9 -34.58 -12.32 15.31
CA GLN A 9 -35.77 -12.38 14.46
C GLN A 9 -36.89 -13.02 15.27
N THR A 10 -37.87 -12.20 15.68
CA THR A 10 -39.03 -12.71 16.38
C THR A 10 -39.92 -13.46 15.40
N LYS A 11 -40.55 -14.55 15.89
CA LYS A 11 -41.63 -15.27 15.17
C LYS A 11 -42.91 -14.43 15.00
N SER A 12 -42.85 -13.16 15.29
CA SER A 12 -43.92 -12.19 15.10
C SER A 12 -44.07 -11.91 13.62
N ASN A 13 -45.28 -12.02 13.16
CA ASN A 13 -45.72 -12.09 11.77
C ASN A 13 -45.70 -10.73 11.01
N THR A 14 -44.96 -9.74 11.48
CA THR A 14 -44.84 -8.46 10.78
C THR A 14 -43.53 -8.44 10.00
N ARG A 15 -43.64 -8.52 8.67
CA ARG A 15 -42.53 -8.48 7.71
C ARG A 15 -41.63 -7.29 7.95
N GLU A 16 -42.21 -6.14 8.30
CA GLU A 16 -41.49 -4.88 8.59
C GLU A 16 -40.52 -5.00 9.78
N VAL A 17 -40.91 -5.72 10.83
CA VAL A 17 -40.06 -5.92 12.02
C VAL A 17 -38.89 -6.84 11.69
N ASN A 18 -39.11 -7.87 10.89
CA ASN A 18 -38.04 -8.76 10.45
C ASN A 18 -37.07 -8.05 9.47
N ASP A 19 -37.60 -7.23 8.57
CA ASP A 19 -36.80 -6.43 7.65
C ASP A 19 -35.95 -5.41 8.42
N LEU A 20 -36.50 -4.79 9.47
CA LEU A 20 -35.75 -3.88 10.36
C LEU A 20 -34.66 -4.62 11.15
N ALA A 21 -34.96 -5.78 11.70
CA ALA A 21 -33.96 -6.60 12.41
C ALA A 21 -32.83 -7.04 11.48
N LEU A 22 -33.14 -7.41 10.23
CA LEU A 22 -32.15 -7.75 9.23
C LEU A 22 -31.26 -6.55 8.86
N ALA A 23 -31.87 -5.39 8.63
CA ALA A 23 -31.13 -4.16 8.33
C ALA A 23 -30.20 -3.75 9.50
N PHE A 24 -30.71 -3.85 10.74
CA PHE A 24 -29.91 -3.59 11.94
C PHE A 24 -28.73 -4.56 12.06
N ASN A 25 -28.95 -5.86 11.87
CA ASN A 25 -27.88 -6.86 11.94
C ASN A 25 -26.83 -6.63 10.84
N THR A 26 -27.25 -6.32 9.62
CA THR A 26 -26.34 -5.97 8.50
C THR A 26 -25.48 -4.74 8.84
N MET A 27 -26.06 -3.74 9.46
CA MET A 27 -25.34 -2.55 9.91
C MET A 27 -24.34 -2.90 11.05
N ALA A 28 -24.77 -3.72 12.01
CA ALA A 28 -23.91 -4.18 13.11
C ALA A 28 -22.73 -5.00 12.60
N ASP A 29 -22.95 -5.90 11.62
CA ASP A 29 -21.90 -6.69 10.96
C ASP A 29 -20.91 -5.78 10.22
N SER A 30 -21.41 -4.77 9.52
CA SER A 30 -20.55 -3.80 8.82
C SER A 30 -19.69 -2.99 9.78
N LEU A 31 -20.22 -2.58 10.93
CA LEU A 31 -19.49 -1.89 11.98
C LEU A 31 -18.42 -2.79 12.62
N GLU A 32 -18.77 -4.04 12.94
CA GLU A 32 -17.83 -5.01 13.50
C GLU A 32 -16.66 -5.28 12.55
N GLN A 33 -16.95 -5.51 11.27
CA GLN A 33 -15.93 -5.69 10.22
C GLN A 33 -15.05 -4.43 10.04
N SER A 34 -15.64 -3.25 10.15
CA SER A 34 -14.89 -1.99 10.05
C SER A 34 -13.93 -1.83 11.22
N GLU A 35 -14.39 -2.10 12.44
CA GLU A 35 -13.55 -2.03 13.64
C GLU A 35 -12.44 -3.09 13.63
N GLN A 36 -12.74 -4.32 13.20
CA GLN A 36 -11.75 -5.37 13.07
C GLN A 36 -10.66 -4.98 12.06
N ARG A 37 -11.04 -4.48 10.87
CA ARG A 37 -10.07 -4.00 9.86
C ARG A 37 -9.20 -2.86 10.41
N ARG A 38 -9.77 -1.96 11.20
CA ARG A 38 -9.04 -0.88 11.85
C ARG A 38 -8.00 -1.41 12.85
N GLN A 39 -8.37 -2.41 13.66
CA GLN A 39 -7.47 -3.02 14.63
C GLN A 39 -6.34 -3.80 13.94
N GLU A 40 -6.66 -4.59 12.92
CA GLU A 40 -5.67 -5.30 12.09
C GLU A 40 -4.70 -4.32 11.42
N PHE A 41 -5.21 -3.22 10.88
CA PHE A 41 -4.37 -2.16 10.30
C PHE A 41 -3.38 -1.60 11.33
N ILE A 42 -3.86 -1.21 12.53
CA ILE A 42 -3.00 -0.67 13.61
C ILE A 42 -1.95 -1.69 14.04
N ALA A 43 -2.33 -2.96 14.20
CA ALA A 43 -1.41 -4.03 14.56
C ALA A 43 -0.32 -4.22 13.49
N ASN A 44 -0.71 -4.30 12.21
CA ASN A 44 0.22 -4.47 11.09
C ASN A 44 1.17 -3.28 10.97
N VAL A 45 0.66 -2.04 11.10
CA VAL A 45 1.47 -0.82 11.14
C VAL A 45 2.51 -0.88 12.25
N SER A 46 2.09 -1.25 13.45
CA SER A 46 2.97 -1.33 14.62
C SER A 46 4.09 -2.35 14.40
N HIS A 47 3.78 -3.51 13.81
CA HIS A 47 4.77 -4.53 13.46
C HIS A 47 5.75 -4.05 12.39
N GLU A 48 5.24 -3.43 11.31
CA GLU A 48 6.08 -2.92 10.20
C GLU A 48 6.97 -1.75 10.62
N LEU A 49 6.59 -0.97 11.63
CA LEU A 49 7.43 0.08 12.21
C LEU A 49 8.46 -0.49 13.20
N LYS A 50 8.08 -1.47 14.03
CA LYS A 50 8.94 -2.01 15.08
C LYS A 50 10.20 -2.66 14.52
N THR A 51 10.09 -3.42 13.44
CA THR A 51 11.21 -4.15 12.84
C THR A 51 12.36 -3.22 12.41
N PRO A 52 12.15 -2.23 11.54
CA PRO A 52 13.22 -1.31 11.15
C PRO A 52 13.76 -0.48 12.33
N MET A 53 12.89 -0.06 13.26
CA MET A 53 13.35 0.68 14.45
C MET A 53 14.25 -0.15 15.33
N THR A 54 13.96 -1.43 15.55
CA THR A 54 14.83 -2.35 16.31
C THR A 54 16.17 -2.55 15.61
N THR A 55 16.15 -2.71 14.29
CA THR A 55 17.40 -2.85 13.48
C THR A 55 18.26 -1.59 13.56
N ILE A 56 17.65 -0.42 13.38
CA ILE A 56 18.35 0.88 13.49
C ILE A 56 18.95 1.02 14.89
N GLY A 57 18.15 0.82 15.94
CA GLY A 57 18.62 0.93 17.33
C GLY A 57 19.80 -0.01 17.61
N GLY A 58 19.64 -1.30 17.29
CA GLY A 58 20.68 -2.29 17.55
C GLY A 58 22.01 -2.00 16.84
N TYR A 59 21.99 -1.51 15.59
CA TYR A 59 23.23 -1.16 14.89
C TYR A 59 23.84 0.14 15.42
N VAL A 60 23.02 1.14 15.75
CA VAL A 60 23.50 2.39 16.35
C VAL A 60 24.13 2.11 17.70
N ASP A 61 23.46 1.34 18.57
CA ASP A 61 23.96 0.96 19.88
C ASP A 61 25.27 0.16 19.77
N GLY A 62 25.32 -0.83 18.84
CA GLY A 62 26.52 -1.62 18.60
C GLY A 62 27.72 -0.83 18.05
N ILE A 63 27.47 0.29 17.34
CA ILE A 63 28.52 1.22 16.92
C ILE A 63 29.00 2.06 18.12
N LEU A 64 28.06 2.55 18.94
CA LEU A 64 28.34 3.44 20.06
C LEU A 64 29.12 2.71 21.19
N ASP A 65 28.78 1.47 21.46
CA ASP A 65 29.42 0.66 22.51
C ASP A 65 30.69 -0.08 22.03
N GLY A 66 31.03 0.05 20.73
CA GLY A 66 32.21 -0.56 20.13
C GLY A 66 32.11 -2.06 19.85
N THR A 67 30.94 -2.66 19.97
CA THR A 67 30.68 -4.06 19.60
C THR A 67 30.86 -4.26 18.09
N ILE A 68 30.51 -3.25 17.29
CA ILE A 68 30.76 -3.23 15.84
C ILE A 68 32.14 -2.66 15.56
N PRO A 69 33.02 -3.43 14.92
CA PRO A 69 34.40 -2.96 14.59
C PRO A 69 34.34 -1.76 13.63
N LYS A 70 35.30 -0.82 13.80
CA LYS A 70 35.41 0.40 12.98
C LYS A 70 35.50 0.13 11.48
N GLU A 71 36.13 -0.96 11.10
CA GLU A 71 36.29 -1.39 9.71
C GLU A 71 34.94 -1.70 9.02
N THR A 72 33.92 -2.09 9.80
CA THR A 72 32.60 -2.47 9.30
C THR A 72 31.50 -1.41 9.58
N GLU A 73 31.81 -0.37 10.38
CA GLU A 73 30.84 0.69 10.73
C GLU A 73 30.12 1.26 9.50
N LYS A 74 30.86 1.55 8.43
CA LYS A 74 30.30 2.10 7.19
C LYS A 74 29.21 1.21 6.59
N HIS A 75 29.40 -0.10 6.64
CA HIS A 75 28.41 -1.08 6.15
C HIS A 75 27.13 -1.02 6.98
N TYR A 76 27.25 -1.02 8.31
CA TYR A 76 26.07 -0.96 9.20
C TYR A 76 25.37 0.39 9.12
N LEU A 77 26.08 1.50 8.98
CA LEU A 77 25.49 2.81 8.72
C LEU A 77 24.72 2.87 7.38
N GLN A 78 25.17 2.15 6.36
CA GLN A 78 24.41 2.02 5.10
C GLN A 78 23.10 1.26 5.31
N ILE A 79 23.11 0.21 6.14
CA ILE A 79 21.89 -0.52 6.50
C ILE A 79 20.95 0.41 7.27
N VAL A 80 21.42 1.10 8.29
CA VAL A 80 20.63 2.09 9.04
C VAL A 80 20.00 3.12 8.09
N SER A 81 20.79 3.69 7.18
CA SER A 81 20.30 4.66 6.19
C SER A 81 19.21 4.06 5.29
N SER A 82 19.33 2.79 4.90
CA SER A 82 18.32 2.10 4.09
C SER A 82 17.01 1.87 4.86
N GLU A 83 17.09 1.49 6.14
CA GLU A 83 15.93 1.29 7.02
C GLU A 83 15.22 2.61 7.32
N VAL A 84 15.95 3.71 7.54
CA VAL A 84 15.36 5.05 7.69
C VAL A 84 14.58 5.46 6.44
N ARG A 85 15.12 5.22 5.25
CA ARG A 85 14.41 5.48 3.98
C ARG A 85 13.18 4.59 3.83
N ARG A 86 13.26 3.32 4.22
CA ARG A 86 12.11 2.40 4.23
C ARG A 86 11.01 2.91 5.17
N LEU A 87 11.38 3.30 6.39
CA LEU A 87 10.48 3.85 7.39
C LEU A 87 9.78 5.11 6.89
N SER A 88 10.52 6.02 6.27
CA SER A 88 9.97 7.26 5.70
C SER A 88 8.92 6.99 4.62
N ARG A 89 9.16 5.99 3.75
CA ARG A 89 8.17 5.59 2.73
C ARG A 89 6.92 4.99 3.38
N LEU A 90 7.09 4.14 4.40
CA LEU A 90 5.96 3.53 5.11
C LEU A 90 5.07 4.58 5.77
N VAL A 91 5.68 5.54 6.50
CA VAL A 91 4.94 6.65 7.13
C VAL A 91 4.19 7.48 6.09
N ARG A 92 4.82 7.81 4.95
CA ARG A 92 4.16 8.55 3.87
C ARG A 92 2.95 7.79 3.32
N SER A 93 3.09 6.50 3.03
CA SER A 93 1.98 5.67 2.54
C SER A 93 0.81 5.61 3.53
N MET A 94 1.09 5.61 4.84
CA MET A 94 0.05 5.64 5.88
C MET A 94 -0.68 6.98 5.92
N LEU A 95 0.05 8.09 5.79
CA LEU A 95 -0.56 9.42 5.74
C LEU A 95 -1.44 9.59 4.49
N ASP A 96 -1.01 9.07 3.34
CA ASP A 96 -1.78 9.10 2.11
C ASP A 96 -3.06 8.27 2.25
N LEU A 97 -2.97 7.05 2.81
CA LEU A 97 -4.13 6.21 3.10
C LEU A 97 -5.11 6.89 4.07
N SER A 98 -4.58 7.48 5.15
CA SER A 98 -5.40 8.20 6.13
C SER A 98 -6.14 9.39 5.51
N ARG A 99 -5.50 10.13 4.60
CA ARG A 99 -6.13 11.24 3.87
C ARG A 99 -7.26 10.75 2.96
N ILE A 100 -7.03 9.68 2.20
CA ILE A 100 -8.04 9.09 1.31
C ILE A 100 -9.24 8.61 2.12
N GLN A 101 -9.02 7.98 3.27
CA GLN A 101 -10.09 7.51 4.15
C GLN A 101 -10.90 8.63 4.80
N ALA A 102 -10.26 9.74 5.15
CA ALA A 102 -10.91 10.87 5.83
C ALA A 102 -11.67 11.81 4.88
N GLN A 103 -11.14 12.04 3.68
CA GLN A 103 -11.63 13.06 2.76
C GLN A 103 -12.26 12.49 1.49
N GLY A 104 -12.13 11.17 1.28
CA GLY A 104 -12.46 10.56 -0.01
C GLY A 104 -11.49 10.98 -1.12
N LEU A 105 -11.87 10.67 -2.36
CA LEU A 105 -11.13 11.14 -3.53
C LEU A 105 -11.54 12.60 -3.79
N ASP A 106 -10.58 13.51 -3.73
CA ASP A 106 -10.82 14.93 -4.02
C ASP A 106 -11.14 15.13 -5.50
N GLU A 107 -12.41 15.44 -5.79
CA GLU A 107 -12.88 15.68 -7.16
C GLU A 107 -12.14 16.83 -7.86
N SER A 108 -11.60 17.80 -7.09
CA SER A 108 -10.88 18.95 -7.63
C SER A 108 -9.52 18.59 -8.23
N ARG A 109 -8.96 17.42 -7.85
CA ARG A 109 -7.67 16.92 -8.35
C ARG A 109 -7.79 16.08 -9.62
N LYS A 110 -9.01 15.76 -10.05
CA LYS A 110 -9.24 14.99 -11.26
C LYS A 110 -8.92 15.81 -12.51
N SER A 111 -7.95 15.35 -13.27
CA SER A 111 -7.58 15.88 -14.58
C SER A 111 -7.79 14.84 -15.68
N ARG A 112 -7.90 15.30 -16.92
CA ARG A 112 -7.92 14.42 -18.07
C ARG A 112 -6.49 14.19 -18.54
N PHE A 113 -6.07 12.92 -18.64
CA PHE A 113 -4.74 12.52 -19.10
C PHE A 113 -4.79 11.19 -19.85
N ASP A 114 -3.73 10.92 -20.62
CA ASP A 114 -3.55 9.63 -21.31
C ASP A 114 -2.96 8.60 -20.34
N LEU A 115 -3.67 7.50 -20.15
CA LEU A 115 -3.24 6.42 -19.25
C LEU A 115 -2.02 5.68 -19.81
N GLY A 116 -1.94 5.49 -21.14
CA GLY A 116 -0.80 4.86 -21.78
C GLY A 116 0.49 5.65 -21.59
N GLU A 117 0.42 6.99 -21.72
CA GLU A 117 1.54 7.89 -21.43
C GLU A 117 1.99 7.76 -19.98
N ALA A 118 1.05 7.83 -19.02
CA ALA A 118 1.36 7.70 -17.60
C ALA A 118 2.01 6.34 -17.25
N MET A 119 1.56 5.24 -17.87
CA MET A 119 2.16 3.92 -17.71
C MET A 119 3.59 3.87 -18.26
N SER A 120 3.83 4.48 -19.42
CA SER A 120 5.14 4.54 -20.06
C SER A 120 6.13 5.37 -19.22
N ASP A 121 5.69 6.54 -18.74
CA ASP A 121 6.51 7.40 -17.87
C ASP A 121 6.98 6.65 -16.61
N VAL A 122 6.09 5.91 -15.97
CA VAL A 122 6.44 5.12 -14.79
C VAL A 122 7.39 3.98 -15.15
N LEU A 123 7.14 3.24 -16.25
CA LEU A 123 7.99 2.13 -16.67
C LEU A 123 9.45 2.57 -16.89
N ILE A 124 9.67 3.73 -17.51
CA ILE A 124 11.00 4.31 -17.74
C ILE A 124 11.75 4.50 -16.41
N THR A 125 11.07 4.88 -15.33
CA THR A 125 11.73 5.05 -14.02
C THR A 125 12.31 3.75 -13.44
N PHE A 126 11.84 2.61 -13.93
CA PHE A 126 12.31 1.29 -13.52
C PHE A 126 13.39 0.67 -14.40
N GLU A 127 13.84 1.34 -15.48
CA GLU A 127 14.80 0.81 -16.44
C GLU A 127 16.03 0.18 -15.77
N GLN A 128 16.65 0.88 -14.81
CA GLN A 128 17.83 0.39 -14.11
C GLN A 128 17.55 -0.90 -13.31
N LYS A 129 16.37 -0.98 -12.66
CA LYS A 129 15.99 -2.18 -11.89
C LYS A 129 15.69 -3.36 -12.81
N ILE A 130 15.04 -3.11 -13.93
CA ILE A 130 14.72 -4.09 -14.98
C ILE A 130 16.01 -4.68 -15.54
N ASN A 131 16.96 -3.83 -15.95
CA ASN A 131 18.26 -4.24 -16.47
C ASN A 131 19.08 -5.00 -15.43
N ALA A 132 19.14 -4.53 -14.18
CA ALA A 132 19.87 -5.20 -13.09
C ALA A 132 19.36 -6.62 -12.79
N ARG A 133 18.09 -6.91 -13.11
CA ARG A 133 17.46 -8.23 -12.94
C ARG A 133 17.34 -9.00 -14.25
N ALA A 134 17.85 -8.46 -15.37
CA ALA A 134 17.79 -9.02 -16.70
C ALA A 134 16.35 -9.42 -17.12
N LEU A 135 15.33 -8.62 -16.76
CA LEU A 135 13.94 -8.90 -17.06
C LEU A 135 13.63 -8.63 -18.53
N GLN A 136 12.84 -9.52 -19.14
CA GLN A 136 12.30 -9.33 -20.48
C GLN A 136 10.97 -8.56 -20.38
N VAL A 137 10.93 -7.33 -20.87
CA VAL A 137 9.74 -6.48 -20.81
C VAL A 137 9.05 -6.46 -22.15
N SER A 138 7.75 -6.77 -22.16
CA SER A 138 6.87 -6.55 -23.29
C SER A 138 5.85 -5.46 -22.94
N VAL A 139 5.61 -4.55 -23.88
CA VAL A 139 4.67 -3.44 -23.72
C VAL A 139 3.65 -3.53 -24.86
N ASP A 140 2.38 -3.67 -24.49
CA ASP A 140 1.25 -3.71 -25.41
C ASP A 140 0.26 -2.60 -25.02
N LEU A 141 0.42 -1.45 -25.63
CA LEU A 141 -0.40 -0.27 -25.41
C LEU A 141 -1.14 0.08 -26.70
N PRO A 142 -2.40 0.55 -26.62
CA PRO A 142 -3.14 0.99 -27.78
C PRO A 142 -2.43 2.12 -28.52
N GLU A 143 -2.48 2.08 -29.86
CA GLU A 143 -1.94 3.19 -30.70
C GLU A 143 -2.66 4.54 -30.45
N LYS A 144 -3.94 4.48 -30.05
CA LYS A 144 -4.73 5.66 -29.75
C LYS A 144 -4.68 5.97 -28.25
N PRO A 145 -4.60 7.28 -27.89
CA PRO A 145 -4.59 7.70 -26.49
C PRO A 145 -5.81 7.18 -25.72
N VAL A 146 -5.59 6.59 -24.55
CA VAL A 146 -6.65 6.13 -23.64
C VAL A 146 -6.90 7.21 -22.60
N TRP A 147 -7.80 8.12 -22.96
CA TRP A 147 -8.14 9.23 -22.08
C TRP A 147 -8.93 8.79 -20.85
N THR A 148 -8.42 9.13 -19.69
CA THR A 148 -9.10 8.92 -18.40
C THR A 148 -9.26 10.24 -17.65
N LYS A 149 -10.26 10.30 -16.75
CA LYS A 149 -10.47 11.44 -15.84
C LYS A 149 -10.30 10.96 -14.40
N ALA A 150 -9.12 11.22 -13.83
CA ALA A 150 -8.76 10.81 -12.47
C ALA A 150 -7.71 11.77 -11.87
N ASP A 151 -7.35 11.57 -10.62
CA ASP A 151 -6.15 12.16 -10.04
C ASP A 151 -4.92 11.47 -10.64
N ARG A 152 -4.20 12.19 -11.52
CA ARG A 152 -3.02 11.66 -12.24
C ARG A 152 -1.96 11.15 -11.28
N ASP A 153 -1.70 11.89 -10.19
CA ASP A 153 -0.68 11.53 -9.22
C ASP A 153 -1.05 10.23 -8.50
N ALA A 154 -2.31 10.08 -8.11
CA ALA A 154 -2.81 8.87 -7.46
C ALA A 154 -2.73 7.64 -8.40
N ILE A 155 -3.11 7.78 -9.67
CA ILE A 155 -3.00 6.70 -10.66
C ILE A 155 -1.53 6.36 -10.92
N THR A 156 -0.66 7.36 -11.09
CA THR A 156 0.80 7.17 -11.26
C THR A 156 1.38 6.39 -10.08
N GLN A 157 0.96 6.70 -8.85
CA GLN A 157 1.38 5.98 -7.65
C GLN A 157 0.90 4.51 -7.65
N VAL A 158 -0.33 4.24 -8.11
CA VAL A 158 -0.85 2.88 -8.26
C VAL A 158 0.01 2.09 -9.25
N ILE A 159 0.27 2.65 -10.44
CA ILE A 159 1.09 2.01 -11.48
C ILE A 159 2.50 1.74 -10.93
N TYR A 160 3.10 2.73 -10.26
CA TYR A 160 4.42 2.59 -9.65
C TYR A 160 4.46 1.41 -8.65
N ASN A 161 3.48 1.33 -7.75
CA ASN A 161 3.42 0.27 -6.74
C ASN A 161 3.24 -1.12 -7.37
N LEU A 162 2.40 -1.23 -8.40
CA LEU A 162 2.19 -2.49 -9.11
C LEU A 162 3.46 -2.94 -9.85
N LEU A 163 4.14 -2.02 -10.56
CA LEU A 163 5.39 -2.30 -11.25
C LEU A 163 6.52 -2.65 -10.29
N ASP A 164 6.69 -1.91 -9.18
CA ASP A 164 7.71 -2.24 -8.17
C ASP A 164 7.51 -3.62 -7.58
N ASN A 165 6.25 -3.99 -7.28
CA ASN A 165 5.91 -5.33 -6.82
C ASN A 165 6.18 -6.39 -7.89
N ALA A 166 5.75 -6.17 -9.13
CA ALA A 166 5.97 -7.11 -10.23
C ALA A 166 7.46 -7.36 -10.46
N ILE A 167 8.26 -6.29 -10.51
CA ILE A 167 9.72 -6.39 -10.65
C ILE A 167 10.36 -7.10 -9.46
N LYS A 168 9.91 -6.82 -8.24
CA LYS A 168 10.45 -7.41 -7.01
C LYS A 168 10.23 -8.92 -6.94
N PHE A 169 9.05 -9.38 -7.32
CA PHE A 169 8.66 -10.79 -7.22
C PHE A 169 8.93 -11.59 -8.49
N CYS A 170 9.22 -10.93 -9.61
CA CYS A 170 9.64 -11.61 -10.83
C CYS A 170 11.02 -12.27 -10.62
N PRO A 171 11.22 -13.54 -11.02
CA PRO A 171 12.55 -14.16 -10.98
C PRO A 171 13.54 -13.42 -11.89
N VAL A 172 14.85 -13.54 -11.60
CA VAL A 172 15.91 -12.97 -12.45
C VAL A 172 15.82 -13.61 -13.84
N GLY A 173 15.87 -12.80 -14.89
CA GLY A 173 15.68 -13.26 -16.27
C GLY A 173 14.23 -13.55 -16.66
N GLY A 174 13.28 -13.31 -15.76
CA GLY A 174 11.84 -13.52 -16.01
C GLY A 174 11.24 -12.49 -16.96
N SER A 175 9.95 -12.66 -17.30
CA SER A 175 9.21 -11.78 -18.20
C SER A 175 8.21 -10.90 -17.43
N LEU A 176 8.10 -9.64 -17.84
CA LEU A 176 7.15 -8.66 -17.36
C LEU A 176 6.35 -8.11 -18.54
N ALA A 177 5.03 -8.27 -18.52
CA ALA A 177 4.14 -7.71 -19.52
C ALA A 177 3.38 -6.50 -18.98
N LEU A 178 3.40 -5.39 -19.71
CA LEU A 178 2.59 -4.21 -19.45
C LEU A 178 1.56 -4.10 -20.57
N VAL A 179 0.28 -4.25 -20.22
CA VAL A 179 -0.84 -4.31 -21.17
C VAL A 179 -1.91 -3.30 -20.74
N LEU A 180 -2.47 -2.54 -21.70
CA LEU A 180 -3.56 -1.60 -21.48
C LEU A 180 -4.71 -1.86 -22.47
#